data_41630973f7df6d1c6202bd157c736cef
#
_entry.id   41630973f7df6d1c6202bd157c736cef
#
_cell.length_a   1.000
_cell.length_b   1.000
_cell.length_c   1.000
_cell.angle_alpha   90.00
_cell.angle_beta   90.00
_cell.angle_gamma   90.00
#
_symmetry.space_group_name_H-M   'P 1'
#
loop_
_entity.id
_entity.type
_entity.pdbx_description
1 polymer ?
#
loop_
_entity_poly.entity_id
_entity_poly.type
_entity_poly.pdbx_seq_one_letter_code
_entity_poly.pdbx_strand_id
1 'polypeptide(L)'
;MSDQRKEKKLNETNWIINFDKIEDSTRRNYFSVLPQENRLMEHFAEAFVINKPKGRVGGDGFWLHKHDDDVYLALFTCVGEGHLASMMIRIYMNALKKMVEGYSIDFPGSILQFLHREVQARFKDKNNILLNTNANVGIVKLNTSSKKMEFAGANMDLLQVINNEVKIVEGEKNQVGENTETRHSYSSNSLQDAENSSFYLCSSGVFNLIGGPDFKKLSMNQLGDYLLQNKELDLTSQKQLAEQYLTTWTGANRQNDDIMVIGFRA
;
A
#
# COMPACT_ATOMS: atom_id res chain seq x y z
N MET A 1 26.43 -17.66 46.08
CA MET A 1 25.03 -17.74 45.58
C MET A 1 24.39 -16.38 45.19
N SER A 2 24.92 -15.25 45.65
CA SER A 2 24.38 -13.91 45.32
C SER A 2 24.83 -13.36 43.95
N ASP A 3 26.03 -13.70 43.50
CA ASP A 3 26.58 -13.16 42.23
C ASP A 3 25.95 -13.79 40.99
N GLN A 4 25.68 -15.08 40.98
CA GLN A 4 25.04 -15.73 39.82
C GLN A 4 23.59 -15.26 39.61
N ARG A 5 22.87 -14.87 40.68
CA ARG A 5 21.53 -14.26 40.54
C ARG A 5 21.56 -12.83 40.01
N LYS A 6 22.63 -12.07 40.31
CA LYS A 6 22.81 -10.71 39.77
C LYS A 6 23.19 -10.75 38.30
N GLU A 7 24.07 -11.64 37.89
CA GLU A 7 24.44 -11.83 36.48
C GLU A 7 23.25 -12.30 35.62
N LYS A 8 22.42 -13.23 36.14
CA LYS A 8 21.24 -13.69 35.43
C LYS A 8 20.20 -12.58 35.26
N LYS A 9 20.00 -11.73 36.29
CA LYS A 9 19.11 -10.57 36.22
C LYS A 9 19.63 -9.46 35.30
N LEU A 10 20.95 -9.24 35.26
CA LEU A 10 21.59 -8.29 34.33
C LEU A 10 21.46 -8.76 32.88
N ASN A 11 21.61 -10.06 32.62
CA ASN A 11 21.45 -10.64 31.30
C ASN A 11 19.99 -10.54 30.80
N GLU A 12 19.00 -10.86 31.66
CA GLU A 12 17.59 -10.73 31.31
C GLU A 12 17.21 -9.27 30.99
N THR A 13 17.73 -8.31 31.76
CA THR A 13 17.47 -6.87 31.53
C THR A 13 18.15 -6.38 30.25
N ASN A 14 19.36 -6.85 29.94
CA ASN A 14 20.05 -6.51 28.71
C ASN A 14 19.38 -7.06 27.44
N TRP A 15 18.78 -8.26 27.53
CA TRP A 15 18.00 -8.83 26.42
C TRP A 15 16.74 -8.03 26.15
N ILE A 16 16.01 -7.60 27.19
CA ILE A 16 14.81 -6.77 27.07
C ILE A 16 15.16 -5.40 26.45
N ILE A 17 16.23 -4.76 26.91
CA ILE A 17 16.71 -3.47 26.37
C ILE A 17 17.15 -3.60 24.89
N ASN A 18 17.76 -4.73 24.51
CA ASN A 18 18.14 -4.97 23.12
C ASN A 18 16.94 -5.24 22.23
N PHE A 19 15.91 -5.89 22.73
CA PHE A 19 14.68 -6.15 21.97
C PHE A 19 13.94 -4.86 21.64
N ASP A 20 13.72 -4.00 22.62
CA ASP A 20 13.10 -2.68 22.42
C ASP A 20 13.90 -1.80 21.45
N LYS A 21 15.25 -1.81 21.54
CA LYS A 21 16.10 -1.08 20.60
C LYS A 21 16.02 -1.61 19.17
N ILE A 22 15.91 -2.94 19.00
CA ILE A 22 15.73 -3.56 17.69
C ILE A 22 14.38 -3.19 17.12
N GLU A 23 13.32 -3.24 17.91
CA GLU A 23 11.98 -2.87 17.48
C GLU A 23 11.87 -1.37 17.11
N ASP A 24 12.49 -0.47 17.89
CA ASP A 24 12.54 0.96 17.59
C ASP A 24 13.36 1.26 16.32
N SER A 25 14.44 0.51 16.08
CA SER A 25 15.21 0.63 14.85
C SER A 25 14.41 0.17 13.63
N THR A 26 13.63 -0.89 13.78
CA THR A 26 12.75 -1.40 12.72
C THR A 26 11.65 -0.40 12.37
N ARG A 27 11.02 0.19 13.38
CA ARG A 27 10.03 1.24 13.18
C ARG A 27 10.62 2.45 12.44
N ARG A 28 11.79 2.94 12.88
CA ARG A 28 12.48 4.02 12.18
C ARG A 28 12.82 3.64 10.74
N ASN A 29 13.30 2.43 10.51
CA ASN A 29 13.61 1.92 9.17
C ASN A 29 12.36 1.83 8.30
N TYR A 30 11.24 1.36 8.82
CA TYR A 30 9.96 1.31 8.10
C TYR A 30 9.53 2.70 7.64
N PHE A 31 9.44 3.67 8.56
CA PHE A 31 9.01 5.02 8.20
C PHE A 31 10.03 5.78 7.35
N SER A 32 11.32 5.46 7.46
CA SER A 32 12.37 6.13 6.67
C SER A 32 12.41 5.71 5.20
N VAL A 33 11.83 4.57 4.84
CA VAL A 33 11.79 4.12 3.44
C VAL A 33 10.54 4.58 2.72
N LEU A 34 9.45 4.87 3.44
CA LEU A 34 8.23 5.39 2.83
C LEU A 34 8.46 6.85 2.38
N PRO A 35 7.96 7.23 1.21
CA PRO A 35 7.96 8.63 0.80
C PRO A 35 7.23 9.50 1.83
N GLN A 36 7.67 10.72 2.01
CA GLN A 36 6.92 11.69 2.80
C GLN A 36 5.68 12.14 2.02
N GLU A 37 4.57 12.36 2.73
CA GLU A 37 3.28 12.75 2.13
C GLU A 37 3.38 14.02 1.27
N ASN A 38 4.16 15.00 1.71
CA ASN A 38 4.36 16.25 0.96
C ASN A 38 4.99 16.04 -0.44
N ARG A 39 5.71 14.93 -0.65
CA ARG A 39 6.27 14.58 -1.96
C ARG A 39 5.19 14.27 -3.00
N LEU A 40 4.01 13.83 -2.57
CA LEU A 40 2.88 13.63 -3.48
C LEU A 40 2.42 14.95 -4.08
N MET A 41 2.43 16.02 -3.30
CA MET A 41 2.02 17.37 -3.73
C MET A 41 3.00 18.02 -4.73
N GLU A 42 4.19 17.44 -4.93
CA GLU A 42 5.11 17.87 -6.01
C GLU A 42 4.58 17.44 -7.40
N HIS A 43 3.64 16.49 -7.45
CA HIS A 43 3.20 15.84 -8.69
C HIS A 43 1.69 15.81 -8.88
N PHE A 44 0.92 15.85 -7.80
CA PHE A 44 -0.53 15.86 -7.78
C PHE A 44 -1.03 17.21 -7.27
N ALA A 45 -2.15 17.70 -7.79
CA ALA A 45 -2.73 18.97 -7.34
C ALA A 45 -3.07 18.95 -5.85
N GLU A 46 -3.62 17.84 -5.41
CA GLU A 46 -3.90 17.54 -4.01
C GLU A 46 -3.60 16.05 -3.74
N ALA A 47 -3.09 15.74 -2.55
CA ALA A 47 -2.92 14.34 -2.14
C ALA A 47 -2.87 14.20 -0.61
N PHE A 48 -3.22 13.01 -0.13
CA PHE A 48 -3.02 12.62 1.26
C PHE A 48 -2.65 11.15 1.40
N VAL A 49 -2.07 10.82 2.55
CA VAL A 49 -1.81 9.44 2.97
C VAL A 49 -2.37 9.23 4.37
N ILE A 50 -3.22 8.24 4.55
CA ILE A 50 -3.55 7.65 5.86
C ILE A 50 -2.70 6.39 5.97
N ASN A 51 -1.87 6.30 7.02
CA ASN A 51 -1.05 5.12 7.31
C ASN A 51 -1.19 4.77 8.79
N LYS A 52 -1.95 3.71 9.06
CA LYS A 52 -2.22 3.19 10.41
C LYS A 52 -1.80 1.72 10.50
N PRO A 53 -0.53 1.43 10.81
CA PRO A 53 -0.09 0.07 11.03
C PRO A 53 -0.85 -0.59 12.20
N LYS A 54 -1.17 -1.88 12.07
CA LYS A 54 -1.76 -2.70 13.15
C LYS A 54 -0.80 -2.83 14.34
N GLY A 55 0.48 -2.90 14.04
CA GLY A 55 1.56 -3.04 15.00
C GLY A 55 2.50 -1.84 15.01
N ARG A 56 3.73 -2.06 15.45
CA ARG A 56 4.80 -1.03 15.41
C ARG A 56 5.27 -0.72 14.00
N VAL A 57 5.19 -1.70 13.11
CA VAL A 57 5.49 -1.62 11.67
C VAL A 57 4.43 -2.40 10.92
N GLY A 58 4.12 -1.97 9.70
CA GLY A 58 3.14 -2.58 8.83
C GLY A 58 3.75 -3.29 7.63
N GLY A 59 2.91 -4.07 6.93
CA GLY A 59 3.19 -4.64 5.62
C GLY A 59 2.70 -3.75 4.46
N ASP A 60 2.03 -2.64 4.78
CA ASP A 60 1.60 -1.67 3.79
C ASP A 60 2.72 -0.68 3.48
N GLY A 61 2.87 -0.35 2.20
CA GLY A 61 3.82 0.63 1.75
C GLY A 61 3.39 1.30 0.46
N PHE A 62 3.97 2.45 0.16
CA PHE A 62 3.75 3.10 -1.10
C PHE A 62 5.06 3.61 -1.69
N TRP A 63 5.08 3.75 -3.00
CA TRP A 63 6.22 4.21 -3.77
C TRP A 63 5.78 5.32 -4.70
N LEU A 64 6.55 6.39 -4.74
CA LEU A 64 6.36 7.53 -5.61
C LEU A 64 7.65 7.74 -6.41
N HIS A 65 7.54 7.82 -7.71
CA HIS A 65 8.69 7.98 -8.58
C HIS A 65 8.33 8.78 -9.83
N LYS A 66 9.18 9.74 -10.17
CA LYS A 66 9.10 10.48 -11.43
C LYS A 66 10.21 10.01 -12.36
N HIS A 67 9.84 9.65 -13.57
CA HIS A 67 10.76 9.32 -14.67
C HIS A 67 10.30 10.05 -15.93
N ASP A 68 11.10 10.96 -16.41
CA ASP A 68 10.76 11.89 -17.47
C ASP A 68 9.44 12.64 -17.20
N ASP A 69 8.46 12.55 -18.09
CA ASP A 69 7.13 13.15 -17.92
C ASP A 69 6.15 12.27 -17.14
N ASP A 70 6.55 11.07 -16.77
CA ASP A 70 5.67 10.12 -16.09
C ASP A 70 5.93 10.08 -14.58
N VAL A 71 4.85 10.14 -13.82
CA VAL A 71 4.83 9.96 -12.37
C VAL A 71 4.14 8.66 -12.04
N TYR A 72 4.80 7.82 -11.28
CA TYR A 72 4.30 6.53 -10.83
C TYR A 72 3.99 6.58 -9.35
N LEU A 73 2.77 6.23 -8.97
CA LEU A 73 2.34 6.03 -7.60
C LEU A 73 1.92 4.58 -7.44
N ALA A 74 2.54 3.85 -6.53
CA ALA A 74 2.16 2.48 -6.21
C ALA A 74 1.83 2.34 -4.73
N LEU A 75 0.73 1.65 -4.42
CA LEU A 75 0.41 1.13 -3.09
C LEU A 75 0.60 -0.38 -3.13
N PHE A 76 1.20 -0.94 -2.10
CA PHE A 76 1.34 -2.39 -1.94
C PHE A 76 1.13 -2.83 -0.50
N THR A 77 0.45 -3.96 -0.35
CA THR A 77 0.26 -4.69 0.90
C THR A 77 1.03 -5.99 0.82
N CYS A 78 2.15 -6.09 1.52
CA CYS A 78 2.96 -7.29 1.55
C CYS A 78 2.43 -8.26 2.59
N VAL A 79 2.41 -9.55 2.24
CA VAL A 79 2.09 -10.61 3.20
C VAL A 79 3.21 -10.73 4.23
N GLY A 80 2.85 -10.88 5.50
CA GLY A 80 3.79 -11.03 6.62
C GLY A 80 3.59 -9.97 7.69
N GLU A 81 4.31 -10.14 8.79
CA GLU A 81 4.24 -9.22 9.94
C GLU A 81 5.65 -8.75 10.33
N GLY A 82 5.73 -7.55 10.93
CA GLY A 82 6.94 -7.03 11.53
C GLY A 82 8.12 -6.84 10.57
N HIS A 83 9.26 -7.40 10.92
CA HIS A 83 10.51 -7.23 10.14
C HIS A 83 10.43 -7.75 8.71
N LEU A 84 9.76 -8.89 8.49
CA LEU A 84 9.65 -9.49 7.17
C LEU A 84 8.86 -8.55 6.24
N ALA A 85 7.75 -8.03 6.70
CA ALA A 85 6.92 -7.09 5.94
C ALA A 85 7.72 -5.83 5.56
N SER A 86 8.44 -5.22 6.52
CA SER A 86 9.29 -4.04 6.26
C SER A 86 10.41 -4.32 5.25
N MET A 87 10.98 -5.52 5.27
CA MET A 87 12.00 -5.94 4.30
C MET A 87 11.38 -6.09 2.90
N MET A 88 10.18 -6.69 2.82
CA MET A 88 9.48 -6.87 1.56
C MET A 88 9.12 -5.53 0.92
N ILE A 89 8.69 -4.53 1.69
CA ILE A 89 8.44 -3.16 1.20
C ILE A 89 9.67 -2.63 0.43
N ARG A 90 10.87 -2.75 0.99
CA ARG A 90 12.11 -2.31 0.33
C ARG A 90 12.41 -3.07 -0.95
N ILE A 91 12.15 -4.38 -0.94
CA ILE A 91 12.38 -5.23 -2.11
C ILE A 91 11.42 -4.83 -3.23
N TYR A 92 10.15 -4.61 -2.92
CA TYR A 92 9.16 -4.15 -3.89
C TYR A 92 9.51 -2.76 -4.46
N MET A 93 9.86 -1.79 -3.61
CA MET A 93 10.26 -0.45 -4.05
C MET A 93 11.48 -0.47 -4.98
N ASN A 94 12.52 -1.26 -4.62
CA ASN A 94 13.71 -1.40 -5.44
C ASN A 94 13.41 -2.11 -6.78
N ALA A 95 12.52 -3.10 -6.76
CA ALA A 95 12.10 -3.79 -7.96
C ALA A 95 11.31 -2.84 -8.89
N LEU A 96 10.35 -2.07 -8.37
CA LEU A 96 9.60 -1.07 -9.12
C LEU A 96 10.54 -0.05 -9.77
N LYS A 97 11.48 0.51 -9.00
CA LYS A 97 12.49 1.43 -9.53
C LYS A 97 13.30 0.79 -10.68
N LYS A 98 13.75 -0.45 -10.51
CA LYS A 98 14.48 -1.19 -11.54
C LYS A 98 13.64 -1.41 -12.80
N MET A 99 12.31 -1.65 -12.66
CA MET A 99 11.42 -1.80 -13.84
C MET A 99 11.34 -0.52 -14.64
N VAL A 100 11.13 0.62 -13.97
CA VAL A 100 10.96 1.91 -14.64
C VAL A 100 12.28 2.47 -15.17
N GLU A 101 13.29 2.65 -14.32
CA GLU A 101 14.56 3.26 -14.71
C GLU A 101 15.49 2.29 -15.46
N GLY A 102 15.57 1.03 -15.01
CA GLY A 102 16.53 0.07 -15.54
C GLY A 102 16.09 -0.62 -16.83
N TYR A 103 14.80 -0.94 -16.93
CA TYR A 103 14.24 -1.65 -18.08
C TYR A 103 13.33 -0.80 -18.95
N SER A 104 13.12 0.47 -18.60
CA SER A 104 12.26 1.42 -19.32
C SER A 104 10.86 0.86 -19.58
N ILE A 105 10.31 0.15 -18.58
CA ILE A 105 8.95 -0.38 -18.64
C ILE A 105 8.01 0.72 -18.14
N ASP A 106 7.13 1.19 -19.00
CA ASP A 106 6.30 2.36 -18.72
C ASP A 106 4.81 2.06 -18.48
N PHE A 107 4.29 0.93 -18.97
CA PHE A 107 2.89 0.55 -18.76
C PHE A 107 2.67 -0.14 -17.39
N PRO A 108 1.73 0.35 -16.54
CA PRO A 108 1.48 -0.20 -15.23
C PRO A 108 1.27 -1.72 -15.19
N GLY A 109 0.49 -2.26 -16.14
CA GLY A 109 0.27 -3.72 -16.23
C GLY A 109 1.54 -4.49 -16.57
N SER A 110 2.40 -3.94 -17.45
CA SER A 110 3.70 -4.53 -17.77
C SER A 110 4.63 -4.50 -16.56
N ILE A 111 4.65 -3.39 -15.81
CA ILE A 111 5.41 -3.27 -14.56
C ILE A 111 4.99 -4.37 -13.57
N LEU A 112 3.68 -4.57 -13.35
CA LEU A 112 3.18 -5.65 -12.48
C LEU A 112 3.57 -7.04 -12.99
N GLN A 113 3.54 -7.26 -14.30
CA GLN A 113 3.91 -8.54 -14.90
C GLN A 113 5.40 -8.88 -14.68
N PHE A 114 6.27 -7.90 -14.85
CA PHE A 114 7.70 -8.09 -14.61
C PHE A 114 8.00 -8.20 -13.10
N LEU A 115 7.34 -7.40 -12.27
CA LEU A 115 7.45 -7.45 -10.82
C LEU A 115 7.07 -8.85 -10.29
N HIS A 116 5.96 -9.41 -10.78
CA HIS A 116 5.55 -10.77 -10.44
C HIS A 116 6.64 -11.81 -10.73
N ARG A 117 7.23 -11.75 -11.94
CA ARG A 117 8.33 -12.66 -12.33
C ARG A 117 9.60 -12.47 -11.50
N GLU A 118 9.97 -11.22 -11.22
CA GLU A 118 11.17 -10.90 -10.43
C GLU A 118 11.02 -11.41 -8.99
N VAL A 119 9.84 -11.24 -8.37
CA VAL A 119 9.53 -11.75 -7.03
C VAL A 119 9.58 -13.28 -7.01
N GLN A 120 8.92 -13.93 -7.97
CA GLN A 120 8.96 -15.39 -8.06
C GLN A 120 10.39 -15.92 -8.25
N ALA A 121 11.18 -15.32 -9.12
CA ALA A 121 12.55 -15.76 -9.37
C ALA A 121 13.46 -15.58 -8.15
N ARG A 122 13.24 -14.52 -7.37
CA ARG A 122 14.07 -14.16 -6.22
C ARG A 122 13.81 -15.03 -4.99
N PHE A 123 12.56 -15.46 -4.80
CA PHE A 123 12.12 -16.14 -3.58
C PHE A 123 11.82 -17.63 -3.75
N LYS A 124 12.19 -18.23 -4.87
CA LYS A 124 12.26 -19.68 -5.00
C LYS A 124 13.41 -20.22 -4.17
N ASP A 125 13.12 -21.19 -3.32
CA ASP A 125 14.16 -21.93 -2.62
C ASP A 125 14.84 -22.96 -3.53
N LYS A 126 15.83 -23.71 -3.01
CA LYS A 126 16.54 -24.77 -3.73
C LYS A 126 15.62 -25.90 -4.20
N ASN A 127 14.44 -26.05 -3.60
CA ASN A 127 13.44 -27.06 -3.92
C ASN A 127 12.31 -26.49 -4.81
N ASN A 128 12.47 -25.27 -5.35
CA ASN A 128 11.44 -24.50 -6.07
C ASN A 128 10.19 -24.16 -5.24
N ILE A 129 10.29 -24.18 -3.91
CA ILE A 129 9.22 -23.75 -3.03
C ILE A 129 9.28 -22.23 -2.93
N LEU A 130 8.20 -21.56 -3.32
CA LEU A 130 8.07 -20.11 -3.11
C LEU A 130 7.81 -19.84 -1.64
N LEU A 131 8.61 -18.96 -1.07
CA LEU A 131 8.29 -18.34 0.21
C LEU A 131 7.02 -17.49 0.03
N ASN A 132 6.20 -17.40 1.06
CA ASN A 132 5.00 -16.56 1.02
C ASN A 132 5.40 -15.07 1.04
N THR A 133 5.67 -14.53 -0.14
CA THR A 133 6.15 -13.16 -0.37
C THR A 133 5.19 -12.36 -1.25
N ASN A 134 3.94 -12.83 -1.34
CA ASN A 134 2.91 -12.21 -2.16
C ASN A 134 2.58 -10.79 -1.71
N ALA A 135 2.12 -9.97 -2.64
CA ALA A 135 1.58 -8.67 -2.33
C ALA A 135 0.38 -8.31 -3.22
N ASN A 136 -0.56 -7.59 -2.64
CA ASN A 136 -1.52 -6.80 -3.41
C ASN A 136 -0.81 -5.52 -3.86
N VAL A 137 -0.93 -5.14 -5.12
CA VAL A 137 -0.25 -3.97 -5.67
C VAL A 137 -1.17 -3.22 -6.61
N GLY A 138 -1.37 -1.93 -6.37
CA GLY A 138 -2.00 -1.02 -7.32
C GLY A 138 -0.98 -0.01 -7.81
N ILE A 139 -0.88 0.20 -9.12
CA ILE A 139 0.02 1.18 -9.73
C ILE A 139 -0.80 2.15 -10.57
N VAL A 140 -0.63 3.44 -10.28
CA VAL A 140 -1.12 4.54 -11.11
C VAL A 140 0.07 5.20 -11.80
N LYS A 141 -0.06 5.46 -13.09
CA LYS A 141 0.84 6.29 -13.90
C LYS A 141 0.11 7.57 -14.29
N LEU A 142 0.70 8.72 -14.04
CA LEU A 142 0.27 10.02 -14.53
C LEU A 142 1.33 10.58 -15.48
N ASN A 143 0.97 10.84 -16.73
CA ASN A 143 1.80 11.63 -17.61
C ASN A 143 1.52 13.12 -17.36
N THR A 144 2.51 13.85 -16.87
CA THR A 144 2.36 15.26 -16.42
C THR A 144 2.10 16.22 -17.57
N SER A 145 2.58 15.91 -18.78
CA SER A 145 2.41 16.75 -19.97
C SER A 145 1.04 16.57 -20.62
N SER A 146 0.57 15.32 -20.78
CA SER A 146 -0.70 15.01 -21.44
C SER A 146 -1.88 14.84 -20.47
N LYS A 147 -1.62 14.84 -19.16
CA LYS A 147 -2.60 14.58 -18.09
C LYS A 147 -3.31 13.22 -18.20
N LYS A 148 -2.80 12.33 -19.02
CA LYS A 148 -3.30 10.97 -19.13
C LYS A 148 -2.91 10.17 -17.90
N MET A 149 -3.85 9.39 -17.40
CA MET A 149 -3.65 8.47 -16.29
C MET A 149 -3.99 7.05 -16.68
N GLU A 150 -3.21 6.11 -16.16
CA GLU A 150 -3.41 4.68 -16.32
C GLU A 150 -3.31 3.99 -14.97
N PHE A 151 -4.07 2.92 -14.78
CA PHE A 151 -4.05 2.09 -13.59
C PHE A 151 -3.90 0.62 -13.95
N ALA A 152 -3.14 -0.10 -13.15
CA ALA A 152 -3.15 -1.56 -13.10
C ALA A 152 -3.14 -2.03 -11.65
N GLY A 153 -3.93 -3.06 -11.35
CA GLY A 153 -4.02 -3.67 -10.04
C GLY A 153 -3.74 -5.17 -10.06
N ALA A 154 -3.01 -5.62 -9.07
CA ALA A 154 -2.80 -7.02 -8.71
C ALA A 154 -3.48 -7.26 -7.36
N ASN A 155 -4.69 -7.83 -7.36
CA ASN A 155 -5.58 -7.98 -6.22
C ASN A 155 -5.83 -6.67 -5.46
N MET A 156 -5.85 -5.55 -6.20
CA MET A 156 -6.13 -4.21 -5.70
C MET A 156 -6.93 -3.44 -6.75
N ASP A 157 -8.04 -2.86 -6.34
CA ASP A 157 -8.89 -2.04 -7.17
C ASP A 157 -8.63 -0.55 -6.85
N LEU A 158 -8.98 0.35 -7.77
CA LEU A 158 -8.89 1.81 -7.59
C LEU A 158 -10.30 2.40 -7.51
N LEU A 159 -10.56 3.22 -6.49
CA LEU A 159 -11.76 4.04 -6.42
C LEU A 159 -11.55 5.35 -7.18
N GLN A 160 -12.49 5.68 -8.05
CA GLN A 160 -12.59 6.96 -8.74
C GLN A 160 -13.93 7.62 -8.39
N VAL A 161 -13.87 8.83 -7.86
CA VAL A 161 -15.05 9.69 -7.64
C VAL A 161 -15.06 10.74 -8.75
N ILE A 162 -16.09 10.67 -9.59
CA ILE A 162 -16.26 11.51 -10.79
C ILE A 162 -17.74 11.79 -11.04
N ASN A 163 -18.11 13.00 -11.47
CA ASN A 163 -19.45 13.35 -11.95
C ASN A 163 -20.60 12.86 -11.05
N ASN A 164 -20.47 12.98 -9.73
CA ASN A 164 -21.42 12.47 -8.73
C ASN A 164 -21.58 10.94 -8.70
N GLU A 165 -20.60 10.21 -9.18
CA GLU A 165 -20.60 8.76 -9.18
C GLU A 165 -19.31 8.21 -8.57
N VAL A 166 -19.41 7.01 -8.03
CA VAL A 166 -18.29 6.19 -7.62
C VAL A 166 -18.06 5.14 -8.70
N LYS A 167 -16.85 5.11 -9.26
CA LYS A 167 -16.41 4.06 -10.17
C LYS A 167 -15.33 3.22 -9.51
N ILE A 168 -15.44 1.90 -9.63
CA ILE A 168 -14.42 0.98 -9.23
C ILE A 168 -13.68 0.55 -10.49
N VAL A 169 -12.41 0.91 -10.59
CA VAL A 169 -11.53 0.41 -11.67
C VAL A 169 -10.90 -0.87 -11.15
N GLU A 170 -11.41 -2.00 -11.65
CA GLU A 170 -11.00 -3.31 -11.18
C GLU A 170 -9.57 -3.65 -11.59
N GLY A 171 -8.80 -4.19 -10.64
CA GLY A 171 -7.54 -4.88 -10.89
C GLY A 171 -7.76 -6.37 -11.13
N GLU A 172 -6.72 -7.05 -11.60
CA GLU A 172 -6.70 -8.50 -11.68
C GLU A 172 -6.73 -9.13 -10.28
N LYS A 173 -7.40 -10.28 -10.14
CA LYS A 173 -7.60 -10.90 -8.81
C LYS A 173 -6.40 -11.68 -8.28
N ASN A 174 -5.31 -11.71 -9.03
CA ASN A 174 -4.07 -12.41 -8.67
C ASN A 174 -3.08 -11.46 -7.99
N GLN A 175 -2.43 -11.94 -6.95
CA GLN A 175 -1.37 -11.21 -6.26
C GLN A 175 -0.05 -11.23 -7.05
N VAL A 176 0.78 -10.22 -6.85
CA VAL A 176 2.19 -10.28 -7.28
C VAL A 176 2.91 -11.34 -6.44
N GLY A 177 3.72 -12.18 -7.08
CA GLY A 177 4.49 -13.25 -6.41
C GLY A 177 3.70 -14.53 -6.13
N GLU A 178 2.40 -14.55 -6.36
CA GLU A 178 1.55 -15.73 -6.13
C GLU A 178 2.01 -16.92 -6.97
N ASN A 179 2.11 -18.08 -6.31
CA ASN A 179 2.49 -19.32 -6.99
C ASN A 179 1.24 -20.05 -7.52
N THR A 180 0.93 -19.81 -8.76
CA THR A 180 -0.16 -20.51 -9.44
C THR A 180 0.36 -21.15 -10.72
N GLU A 181 -0.29 -22.23 -11.15
CA GLU A 181 0.03 -22.91 -12.42
C GLU A 181 -0.40 -22.09 -13.64
N THR A 182 -1.31 -21.12 -13.46
CA THR A 182 -1.81 -20.27 -14.53
C THR A 182 -0.90 -19.08 -14.79
N ARG A 183 -0.72 -18.74 -16.06
CA ARG A 183 0.02 -17.56 -16.47
C ARG A 183 -0.78 -16.31 -16.13
N HIS A 184 -0.31 -15.51 -15.19
CA HIS A 184 -0.93 -14.22 -14.87
C HIS A 184 -0.63 -13.16 -15.94
N SER A 185 -1.63 -12.34 -16.22
CA SER A 185 -1.49 -11.11 -16.98
C SER A 185 -2.14 -9.99 -16.19
N TYR A 186 -1.57 -8.80 -16.24
CA TYR A 186 -2.10 -7.60 -15.61
C TYR A 186 -2.38 -6.56 -16.69
N SER A 187 -3.62 -6.10 -16.76
CA SER A 187 -4.06 -5.12 -17.75
C SER A 187 -3.83 -3.70 -17.25
N SER A 188 -3.46 -2.80 -18.16
CA SER A 188 -3.47 -1.35 -17.89
C SER A 188 -4.80 -0.77 -18.34
N ASN A 189 -5.49 -0.08 -17.42
CA ASN A 189 -6.76 0.60 -17.67
C ASN A 189 -6.50 2.10 -17.80
N SER A 190 -6.91 2.71 -18.91
CA SER A 190 -6.88 4.16 -19.08
C SER A 190 -8.00 4.80 -18.25
N LEU A 191 -7.65 5.78 -17.43
CA LEU A 191 -8.60 6.49 -16.56
C LEU A 191 -9.17 7.68 -17.30
N GLN A 192 -10.50 7.71 -17.44
CA GLN A 192 -11.21 8.80 -18.10
C GLN A 192 -11.40 9.97 -17.14
N ASP A 193 -11.40 11.20 -17.71
CA ASP A 193 -11.66 12.44 -16.97
C ASP A 193 -10.82 12.60 -15.69
N ALA A 194 -9.52 12.28 -15.78
CA ALA A 194 -8.63 12.28 -14.64
C ALA A 194 -8.54 13.66 -13.95
N GLU A 195 -8.61 14.74 -14.71
CA GLU A 195 -8.54 16.13 -14.20
C GLU A 195 -9.75 16.52 -13.33
N ASN A 196 -10.92 15.87 -13.57
CA ASN A 196 -12.15 16.14 -12.83
C ASN A 196 -12.48 15.06 -11.80
N SER A 197 -11.49 14.25 -11.44
CA SER A 197 -11.67 13.09 -10.58
C SER A 197 -10.85 13.17 -9.33
N SER A 198 -11.35 12.55 -8.27
CA SER A 198 -10.57 12.17 -7.10
C SER A 198 -10.37 10.66 -7.11
N PHE A 199 -9.16 10.21 -6.83
CA PHE A 199 -8.77 8.81 -6.85
C PHE A 199 -8.32 8.35 -5.47
N TYR A 200 -8.61 7.08 -5.13
CA TYR A 200 -8.22 6.52 -3.84
C TYR A 200 -7.72 5.09 -4.02
N LEU A 201 -6.45 4.87 -3.65
CA LEU A 201 -5.87 3.56 -3.46
C LEU A 201 -6.02 3.15 -2.00
N CYS A 202 -6.52 1.94 -1.76
CA CYS A 202 -6.75 1.42 -0.42
C CYS A 202 -6.10 0.06 -0.24
N SER A 203 -5.39 -0.13 0.86
CA SER A 203 -4.89 -1.46 1.23
C SER A 203 -6.04 -2.39 1.65
N SER A 204 -5.81 -3.69 1.57
CA SER A 204 -6.81 -4.70 1.94
C SER A 204 -7.30 -4.58 3.38
N GLY A 205 -6.48 -4.05 4.28
CA GLY A 205 -6.83 -3.86 5.67
C GLY A 205 -8.00 -2.88 5.89
N VAL A 206 -8.18 -1.91 4.99
CA VAL A 206 -9.36 -1.02 5.00
C VAL A 206 -10.64 -1.84 4.91
N PHE A 207 -10.68 -2.82 4.01
CA PHE A 207 -11.85 -3.66 3.76
C PHE A 207 -11.93 -4.89 4.67
N ASN A 208 -10.91 -5.09 5.52
CA ASN A 208 -10.92 -6.07 6.60
C ASN A 208 -11.44 -5.49 7.93
N LEU A 209 -11.71 -4.18 8.00
CA LEU A 209 -12.31 -3.56 9.17
C LEU A 209 -13.74 -4.09 9.39
N ILE A 210 -13.97 -4.70 10.55
CA ILE A 210 -15.28 -5.18 10.97
C ILE A 210 -15.89 -4.12 11.87
N GLY A 211 -17.13 -3.72 11.57
CA GLY A 211 -17.83 -2.70 12.34
C GLY A 211 -19.13 -2.26 11.66
N GLY A 212 -19.45 -1.00 11.85
CA GLY A 212 -20.72 -0.43 11.37
C GLY A 212 -21.93 -1.02 12.10
N PRO A 213 -23.16 -0.61 11.70
CA PRO A 213 -24.38 -1.01 12.39
C PRO A 213 -24.65 -2.53 12.34
N ASP A 214 -24.17 -3.20 11.29
CA ASP A 214 -24.42 -4.63 11.05
C ASP A 214 -23.25 -5.53 11.44
N PHE A 215 -22.19 -5.00 12.04
CA PHE A 215 -20.97 -5.75 12.37
C PHE A 215 -20.39 -6.53 11.16
N LYS A 216 -20.32 -5.87 10.00
CA LYS A 216 -19.78 -6.44 8.75
C LYS A 216 -18.43 -5.80 8.38
N LYS A 217 -17.75 -6.40 7.43
CA LYS A 217 -16.60 -5.77 6.79
C LYS A 217 -17.02 -4.52 6.04
N LEU A 218 -16.18 -3.48 6.09
CA LEU A 218 -16.36 -2.29 5.26
C LEU A 218 -16.22 -2.68 3.79
N SER A 219 -17.21 -2.33 2.98
CA SER A 219 -17.16 -2.55 1.53
C SER A 219 -16.57 -1.34 0.82
N MET A 220 -16.02 -1.58 -0.38
CA MET A 220 -15.50 -0.51 -1.24
C MET A 220 -16.59 0.48 -1.64
N ASN A 221 -17.82 0.02 -1.90
CA ASN A 221 -18.95 0.89 -2.20
C ASN A 221 -19.29 1.82 -1.02
N GLN A 222 -19.34 1.31 0.21
CA GLN A 222 -19.62 2.14 1.40
C GLN A 222 -18.57 3.22 1.61
N LEU A 223 -17.29 2.89 1.43
CA LEU A 223 -16.22 3.88 1.47
C LEU A 223 -16.35 4.88 0.31
N GLY A 224 -16.63 4.40 -0.89
CA GLY A 224 -16.83 5.24 -2.07
C GLY A 224 -18.01 6.22 -1.90
N ASP A 225 -19.14 5.75 -1.39
CA ASP A 225 -20.30 6.59 -1.11
C ASP A 225 -19.99 7.68 -0.08
N TYR A 226 -19.22 7.33 0.95
CA TYR A 226 -18.77 8.31 1.94
C TYR A 226 -17.84 9.37 1.33
N LEU A 227 -16.88 8.96 0.49
CA LEU A 227 -15.97 9.87 -0.20
C LEU A 227 -16.72 10.76 -1.19
N LEU A 228 -17.71 10.20 -1.90
CA LEU A 228 -18.58 10.95 -2.80
C LEU A 228 -19.37 12.05 -2.08
N GLN A 229 -19.90 11.77 -0.89
CA GLN A 229 -20.61 12.78 -0.08
C GLN A 229 -19.73 13.96 0.31
N ASN A 230 -18.42 13.76 0.35
CA ASN A 230 -17.43 14.76 0.75
C ASN A 230 -16.56 15.27 -0.43
N LYS A 231 -16.94 14.99 -1.68
CA LYS A 231 -16.12 15.24 -2.88
C LYS A 231 -15.77 16.72 -3.12
N GLU A 232 -16.61 17.65 -2.66
CA GLU A 232 -16.41 19.09 -2.82
C GLU A 232 -15.35 19.66 -1.85
N LEU A 233 -14.96 18.89 -0.85
CA LEU A 233 -13.92 19.29 0.10
C LEU A 233 -12.53 19.11 -0.51
N ASP A 234 -11.56 19.89 -0.04
CA ASP A 234 -10.14 19.65 -0.29
C ASP A 234 -9.71 18.30 0.30
N LEU A 235 -8.66 17.72 -0.25
CA LEU A 235 -8.22 16.39 0.17
C LEU A 235 -7.65 16.35 1.59
N THR A 236 -7.19 17.48 2.14
CA THR A 236 -6.77 17.57 3.55
C THR A 236 -7.96 17.38 4.49
N SER A 237 -9.08 18.05 4.18
CA SER A 237 -10.35 17.88 4.91
C SER A 237 -10.90 16.47 4.73
N GLN A 238 -10.88 15.94 3.51
CA GLN A 238 -11.31 14.56 3.25
C GLN A 238 -10.47 13.52 4.02
N LYS A 239 -9.16 13.72 4.17
CA LYS A 239 -8.29 12.86 5.00
C LYS A 239 -8.81 12.77 6.43
N GLN A 240 -9.09 13.92 7.07
CA GLN A 240 -9.57 13.95 8.45
C GLN A 240 -10.91 13.23 8.60
N LEU A 241 -11.83 13.47 7.67
CA LEU A 241 -13.14 12.83 7.67
C LEU A 241 -13.03 11.32 7.40
N ALA A 242 -12.17 10.89 6.47
CA ALA A 242 -11.94 9.48 6.20
C ALA A 242 -11.33 8.76 7.41
N GLU A 243 -10.37 9.38 8.11
CA GLU A 243 -9.83 8.84 9.36
C GLU A 243 -10.88 8.69 10.45
N GLN A 244 -11.76 9.68 10.59
CA GLN A 244 -12.87 9.66 11.52
C GLN A 244 -13.90 8.57 11.12
N TYR A 245 -14.22 8.45 9.84
CA TYR A 245 -15.14 7.45 9.32
C TYR A 245 -14.62 6.03 9.62
N LEU A 246 -13.37 5.73 9.29
CA LEU A 246 -12.75 4.42 9.55
C LEU A 246 -12.74 4.10 11.07
N THR A 247 -12.46 5.11 11.90
CA THR A 247 -12.47 4.96 13.36
C THR A 247 -13.88 4.71 13.88
N THR A 248 -14.87 5.45 13.40
CA THR A 248 -16.29 5.29 13.76
C THR A 248 -16.83 3.95 13.28
N TRP A 249 -16.46 3.52 12.05
CA TRP A 249 -16.82 2.21 11.53
C TRP A 249 -16.31 1.09 12.42
N THR A 250 -15.04 1.14 12.80
CA THR A 250 -14.40 0.11 13.64
C THR A 250 -15.00 0.11 15.06
N GLY A 251 -15.35 1.27 15.60
CA GLY A 251 -15.91 1.40 16.95
C GLY A 251 -14.97 0.83 18.00
N ALA A 252 -15.50 -0.05 18.86
CA ALA A 252 -14.74 -0.74 19.90
C ALA A 252 -13.99 -1.99 19.39
N ASN A 253 -14.13 -2.36 18.12
CA ASN A 253 -13.45 -3.53 17.58
C ASN A 253 -11.95 -3.25 17.39
N ARG A 254 -11.15 -4.32 17.46
CA ARG A 254 -9.71 -4.22 17.25
C ARG A 254 -9.40 -4.16 15.76
N GLN A 255 -8.47 -3.30 15.38
CA GLN A 255 -7.89 -3.30 14.04
C GLN A 255 -7.17 -4.64 13.79
N ASN A 256 -7.56 -5.34 12.72
CA ASN A 256 -7.07 -6.69 12.41
C ASN A 256 -5.90 -6.69 11.44
N ASP A 257 -5.71 -5.61 10.68
CA ASP A 257 -4.71 -5.52 9.60
C ASP A 257 -4.18 -4.09 9.51
N ASP A 258 -3.10 -3.88 8.75
CA ASP A 258 -2.57 -2.57 8.45
C ASP A 258 -3.54 -1.78 7.55
N ILE A 259 -3.66 -0.48 7.76
CA ILE A 259 -4.56 0.39 6.99
C ILE A 259 -3.72 1.45 6.29
N MET A 260 -3.81 1.48 4.96
CA MET A 260 -3.29 2.58 4.17
C MET A 260 -4.32 3.04 3.14
N VAL A 261 -4.53 4.35 3.08
CA VAL A 261 -5.37 5.01 2.07
C VAL A 261 -4.57 6.15 1.47
N ILE A 262 -4.49 6.21 0.16
CA ILE A 262 -3.87 7.32 -0.58
C ILE A 262 -4.95 7.94 -1.44
N GLY A 263 -5.31 9.19 -1.14
CA GLY A 263 -6.21 10.00 -1.98
C GLY A 263 -5.39 11.01 -2.78
N PHE A 264 -5.76 11.23 -4.05
CA PHE A 264 -5.06 12.18 -4.92
C PHE A 264 -5.97 12.72 -6.03
N ARG A 265 -5.63 13.93 -6.53
CA ARG A 265 -6.17 14.60 -7.73
C ARG A 265 -5.04 14.97 -8.68
N ALA A 266 -5.28 14.89 -10.02
CA ALA A 266 -4.27 15.17 -11.06
C ALA A 266 -3.94 16.66 -11.18
#